data_21a05982ed85930ad51c40020870f8b8
#
_entry.id   21a05982ed85930ad51c40020870f8b8
#
_cell.length_a   1.000
_cell.length_b   1.000
_cell.length_c   1.000
_cell.angle_alpha   90.00
_cell.angle_beta   90.00
_cell.angle_gamma   90.00
#
_symmetry.space_group_name_H-M   'P 1'
#
loop_
_entity.id
_entity.type
_entity.pdbx_description
1 polymer ?
#
loop_
_entity_poly.entity_id
_entity_poly.type
_entity_poly.pdbx_seq_one_letter_code
_entity_poly.pdbx_strand_id
1 'polypeptide(L)'
;MELRERSDQTFASMDETIQESYRVAEVARNSESILKNIEEEFESQTKLTKKDISFLFFATALQCVRQYFLTDFKDRGGHQETEQGVLGKNKYDPHNLQARADAGFDIRHHKYYKPTLEEIILHPVPFDTTKGGNQFGDLNPFSGVGSLGHRVSTLGHDPILGWIFGTANIVTSTLTGWNMQSFHVLSKTGVGGGDFLNSKASTAKVLSYTYGALINQGLEGKKKVGSALIKEGIHLASDIHSKKSLPIPIISTFDPKLASSLADYGLDMSNILTVGKQATLAIAINTLVAMIHGMTSNEDRDGSKKLYEVRTRKVITYSNVIASASNVIAVAIGATIGCSSNNQDLIKKSLQKLDIGGLLVTLFRLISDAKFIRKVKEEFVLGNFDKMIMGE
;
A
#
# COMPACT_ATOMS: atom_id res chain seq x y z
N MET A 1 17.32 -21.76 -78.58
CA MET A 1 16.79 -20.54 -77.91
C MET A 1 16.63 -20.75 -76.42
N GLU A 2 15.92 -21.75 -75.99
CA GLU A 2 15.61 -22.03 -74.55
C GLU A 2 16.85 -22.27 -73.62
N LEU A 3 17.88 -22.94 -74.15
CA LEU A 3 19.12 -23.17 -73.35
C LEU A 3 19.94 -21.89 -73.13
N ARG A 4 19.89 -20.95 -74.05
CA ARG A 4 20.59 -19.68 -73.99
C ARG A 4 19.87 -18.73 -72.96
N GLU A 5 18.55 -18.71 -73.03
CA GLU A 5 17.71 -17.96 -72.03
C GLU A 5 17.88 -18.50 -70.66
N ARG A 6 17.93 -19.81 -70.39
CA ARG A 6 18.22 -20.40 -69.09
C ARG A 6 19.61 -20.08 -68.63
N SER A 7 20.60 -20.09 -69.54
CA SER A 7 21.98 -19.70 -69.14
C SER A 7 22.06 -18.23 -68.74
N ASP A 8 21.43 -17.33 -69.47
CA ASP A 8 21.41 -15.90 -69.20
C ASP A 8 20.68 -15.58 -67.89
N GLN A 9 19.56 -16.28 -67.59
CA GLN A 9 18.84 -16.19 -66.33
C GLN A 9 19.72 -16.70 -65.15
N THR A 10 20.47 -17.78 -65.36
CA THR A 10 21.37 -18.31 -64.31
C THR A 10 22.51 -17.33 -64.02
N PHE A 11 23.11 -16.74 -65.03
CA PHE A 11 24.17 -15.73 -64.85
C PHE A 11 23.65 -14.47 -64.19
N ALA A 12 22.43 -13.99 -64.51
CA ALA A 12 21.81 -12.85 -63.88
C ALA A 12 21.53 -13.12 -62.37
N SER A 13 21.01 -14.29 -62.04
CA SER A 13 20.76 -14.69 -60.64
C SER A 13 22.06 -14.88 -59.83
N MET A 14 23.14 -15.34 -60.48
CA MET A 14 24.47 -15.42 -59.83
C MET A 14 25.03 -14.02 -59.57
N ASP A 15 24.88 -13.09 -60.51
CA ASP A 15 25.36 -11.70 -60.33
C ASP A 15 24.59 -11.00 -59.20
N GLU A 16 23.25 -11.14 -59.12
CA GLU A 16 22.44 -10.66 -58.03
C GLU A 16 22.89 -11.25 -56.67
N THR A 17 23.17 -12.56 -56.62
CA THR A 17 23.65 -13.23 -55.39
C THR A 17 25.02 -12.71 -54.94
N ILE A 18 25.92 -12.45 -55.91
CA ILE A 18 27.24 -11.89 -55.65
C ILE A 18 27.11 -10.45 -55.13
N GLN A 19 26.31 -9.60 -55.76
CA GLN A 19 26.09 -8.22 -55.32
C GLN A 19 25.47 -8.17 -53.94
N GLU A 20 24.48 -9.03 -53.66
CA GLU A 20 23.89 -9.15 -52.33
C GLU A 20 24.89 -9.61 -51.26
N SER A 21 25.76 -10.56 -51.59
CA SER A 21 26.83 -11.00 -50.69
C SER A 21 27.82 -9.89 -50.37
N TYR A 22 28.18 -9.05 -51.34
CA TYR A 22 29.03 -7.88 -51.09
C TYR A 22 28.33 -6.85 -50.19
N ARG A 23 27.05 -6.57 -50.41
CA ARG A 23 26.25 -5.66 -49.62
C ARG A 23 26.18 -6.12 -48.14
N VAL A 24 25.85 -7.39 -47.90
CA VAL A 24 25.79 -7.96 -46.57
C VAL A 24 27.15 -7.95 -45.88
N ALA A 25 28.24 -8.25 -46.61
CA ALA A 25 29.60 -8.19 -46.09
C ALA A 25 30.01 -6.75 -45.71
N GLU A 26 29.57 -5.75 -46.44
CA GLU A 26 29.81 -4.34 -46.15
C GLU A 26 29.03 -3.90 -44.89
N VAL A 27 27.75 -4.29 -44.76
CA VAL A 27 26.95 -4.07 -43.55
C VAL A 27 27.63 -4.73 -42.33
N ALA A 28 28.06 -5.97 -42.46
CA ALA A 28 28.76 -6.69 -41.40
C ALA A 28 30.09 -5.99 -40.97
N ARG A 29 30.88 -5.52 -41.95
CA ARG A 29 32.15 -4.80 -41.70
C ARG A 29 31.91 -3.49 -40.97
N ASN A 30 30.83 -2.79 -41.27
CA ASN A 30 30.52 -1.48 -40.72
C ASN A 30 29.49 -1.54 -39.57
N SER A 31 29.17 -2.75 -39.07
CA SER A 31 28.07 -2.99 -38.11
C SER A 31 28.13 -2.13 -36.86
N GLU A 32 29.31 -1.92 -36.29
CA GLU A 32 29.51 -1.08 -35.10
C GLU A 32 29.11 0.38 -35.37
N SER A 33 29.58 0.93 -36.48
CA SER A 33 29.24 2.31 -36.88
C SER A 33 27.75 2.46 -37.24
N ILE A 34 27.17 1.47 -37.89
CA ILE A 34 25.75 1.44 -38.23
C ILE A 34 24.90 1.40 -36.98
N LEU A 35 25.18 0.49 -36.05
CA LEU A 35 24.47 0.37 -34.77
C LEU A 35 24.54 1.66 -33.97
N LYS A 36 25.72 2.28 -33.90
CA LYS A 36 25.89 3.57 -33.22
C LYS A 36 25.04 4.68 -33.87
N ASN A 37 24.99 4.77 -35.17
CA ASN A 37 24.18 5.76 -35.88
C ASN A 37 22.68 5.54 -35.62
N ILE A 38 22.19 4.29 -35.63
CA ILE A 38 20.80 3.95 -35.30
C ILE A 38 20.47 4.30 -33.84
N GLU A 39 21.40 4.09 -32.91
CA GLU A 39 21.24 4.50 -31.52
C GLU A 39 21.16 6.02 -31.36
N GLU A 40 22.01 6.78 -32.05
CA GLU A 40 21.98 8.25 -32.07
C GLU A 40 20.67 8.76 -32.68
N GLU A 41 20.16 8.09 -33.71
CA GLU A 41 18.86 8.39 -34.29
C GLU A 41 17.71 8.16 -33.29
N PHE A 42 17.72 7.03 -32.58
CA PHE A 42 16.74 6.76 -31.51
C PHE A 42 16.74 7.86 -30.45
N GLU A 43 17.93 8.26 -29.95
CA GLU A 43 18.04 9.31 -28.94
C GLU A 43 17.56 10.67 -29.49
N SER A 44 17.83 10.98 -30.75
CA SER A 44 17.33 12.17 -31.42
C SER A 44 15.80 12.18 -31.53
N GLN A 45 15.20 11.07 -31.97
CA GLN A 45 13.74 10.93 -32.13
C GLN A 45 12.99 10.88 -30.80
N THR A 46 13.63 10.44 -29.73
CA THR A 46 13.04 10.39 -28.38
C THR A 46 13.43 11.56 -27.46
N LYS A 47 14.16 12.54 -27.99
CA LYS A 47 14.48 13.79 -27.29
C LYS A 47 13.22 14.60 -27.01
N LEU A 48 13.13 15.19 -25.82
CA LEU A 48 12.00 16.05 -25.47
C LEU A 48 11.98 17.32 -26.34
N THR A 49 10.86 17.56 -26.99
CA THR A 49 10.59 18.77 -27.77
C THR A 49 10.17 19.92 -26.87
N LYS A 50 10.07 21.14 -27.41
CA LYS A 50 9.54 22.29 -26.65
C LYS A 50 8.13 22.05 -26.11
N LYS A 51 7.30 21.32 -26.87
CA LYS A 51 5.97 20.90 -26.45
C LYS A 51 6.03 19.94 -25.26
N ASP A 52 6.89 18.91 -25.33
CA ASP A 52 7.07 17.95 -24.23
C ASP A 52 7.58 18.62 -22.95
N ILE A 53 8.44 19.64 -23.08
CA ILE A 53 8.91 20.46 -21.96
C ILE A 53 7.76 21.25 -21.33
N SER A 54 6.83 21.78 -22.13
CA SER A 54 5.62 22.44 -21.59
C SER A 54 4.75 21.47 -20.81
N PHE A 55 4.57 20.25 -21.30
CA PHE A 55 3.89 19.17 -20.56
C PHE A 55 4.64 18.76 -19.29
N LEU A 56 5.98 18.75 -19.33
CA LEU A 56 6.80 18.49 -18.15
C LEU A 56 6.55 19.53 -17.04
N PHE A 57 6.52 20.82 -17.38
CA PHE A 57 6.19 21.87 -16.42
C PHE A 57 4.78 21.73 -15.87
N PHE A 58 3.80 21.48 -16.72
CA PHE A 58 2.41 21.25 -16.30
C PHE A 58 2.28 20.02 -15.37
N ALA A 59 2.88 18.90 -15.75
CA ALA A 59 2.89 17.71 -14.93
C ALA A 59 3.57 17.93 -13.57
N THR A 60 4.72 18.61 -13.57
CA THR A 60 5.44 18.98 -12.34
C THR A 60 4.58 19.87 -11.43
N ALA A 61 3.93 20.88 -11.99
CA ALA A 61 3.04 21.75 -11.23
C ALA A 61 1.88 20.98 -10.59
N LEU A 62 1.25 20.06 -11.32
CA LEU A 62 0.17 19.22 -10.78
C LEU A 62 0.67 18.32 -9.64
N GLN A 63 1.84 17.70 -9.79
CA GLN A 63 2.45 16.88 -8.73
C GLN A 63 2.81 17.73 -7.51
N CYS A 64 3.33 18.92 -7.67
CA CYS A 64 3.59 19.85 -6.56
C CYS A 64 2.30 20.30 -5.85
N VAL A 65 1.25 20.66 -6.60
CA VAL A 65 -0.07 20.97 -6.01
C VAL A 65 -0.57 19.80 -5.17
N ARG A 66 -0.48 18.59 -5.69
CA ARG A 66 -0.85 17.38 -4.92
C ARG A 66 -0.05 17.27 -3.63
N GLN A 67 1.27 17.38 -3.70
CA GLN A 67 2.16 17.22 -2.56
C GLN A 67 1.95 18.23 -1.45
N TYR A 68 1.78 19.48 -1.81
CA TYR A 68 1.75 20.57 -0.83
C TYR A 68 0.35 20.95 -0.35
N PHE A 69 -0.72 20.57 -1.07
CA PHE A 69 -2.08 21.01 -0.73
C PHE A 69 -3.06 19.87 -0.47
N LEU A 70 -2.79 18.64 -0.92
CA LEU A 70 -3.79 17.58 -0.88
C LEU A 70 -3.48 16.39 0.05
N THR A 71 -2.25 16.27 0.55
CA THR A 71 -1.81 14.99 1.18
C THR A 71 -0.97 15.13 2.44
N ASP A 72 -1.32 16.03 3.33
CA ASP A 72 -0.62 16.13 4.63
C ASP A 72 -1.02 14.99 5.58
N PHE A 73 -0.05 14.48 6.35
CA PHE A 73 -0.33 13.66 7.52
C PHE A 73 -0.96 14.55 8.59
N LYS A 74 -2.20 14.24 9.00
CA LYS A 74 -2.92 15.01 10.00
C LYS A 74 -2.58 14.55 11.41
N ASP A 75 -2.57 15.47 12.37
CA ASP A 75 -2.62 15.10 13.79
C ASP A 75 -3.92 14.36 14.09
N ARG A 76 -3.81 13.25 14.80
CA ARG A 76 -4.93 12.36 15.12
C ARG A 76 -5.34 12.54 16.58
N GLY A 77 -6.65 12.47 16.83
CA GLY A 77 -7.23 12.49 18.18
C GLY A 77 -6.90 11.26 19.01
N GLY A 78 -7.20 11.31 20.29
CA GLY A 78 -7.12 10.14 21.17
C GLY A 78 -8.11 9.04 20.76
N HIS A 79 -7.88 7.80 21.25
CA HIS A 79 -8.75 6.65 20.92
C HIS A 79 -10.21 6.90 21.28
N GLN A 80 -10.49 7.41 22.50
CA GLN A 80 -11.86 7.70 22.95
C GLN A 80 -12.55 8.77 22.11
N GLU A 81 -11.83 9.84 21.73
CA GLU A 81 -12.38 10.90 20.87
C GLU A 81 -12.73 10.36 19.48
N THR A 82 -11.91 9.46 18.95
CA THR A 82 -12.13 8.86 17.63
C THR A 82 -13.29 7.87 17.65
N GLU A 83 -13.38 7.04 18.70
CA GLU A 83 -14.49 6.11 18.90
C GLU A 83 -15.82 6.84 19.06
N GLN A 84 -15.86 7.91 19.85
CA GLN A 84 -17.03 8.79 19.99
C GLN A 84 -17.40 9.48 18.67
N GLY A 85 -16.43 9.81 17.83
CA GLY A 85 -16.66 10.37 16.51
C GLY A 85 -17.27 9.38 15.52
N VAL A 86 -16.91 8.10 15.60
CA VAL A 86 -17.44 7.02 14.74
C VAL A 86 -18.81 6.54 15.21
N LEU A 87 -18.98 6.36 16.52
CA LEU A 87 -20.23 5.82 17.11
C LEU A 87 -21.27 6.89 17.43
N GLY A 88 -20.90 8.17 17.36
CA GLY A 88 -21.68 9.28 17.85
C GLY A 88 -21.54 9.45 19.39
N LYS A 89 -21.99 10.58 19.90
CA LYS A 89 -22.05 10.82 21.37
C LYS A 89 -23.20 10.01 21.98
N ASN A 90 -22.99 8.70 22.08
CA ASN A 90 -23.96 7.83 22.73
C ASN A 90 -23.93 8.02 24.24
N LYS A 91 -25.09 7.94 24.88
CA LYS A 91 -25.27 7.95 26.34
C LYS A 91 -24.64 6.72 27.02
N TYR A 92 -24.33 5.67 26.27
CA TYR A 92 -23.73 4.43 26.76
C TYR A 92 -22.28 4.33 26.34
N ASP A 93 -21.38 4.35 27.32
CA ASP A 93 -19.95 4.09 27.14
C ASP A 93 -19.66 2.64 27.59
N PRO A 94 -19.32 1.72 26.68
CA PRO A 94 -19.07 0.32 27.05
C PRO A 94 -17.82 0.16 27.95
N HIS A 95 -16.92 1.13 27.97
CA HIS A 95 -15.78 1.14 28.87
C HIS A 95 -16.08 1.71 30.26
N ASN A 96 -17.22 2.37 30.43
CA ASN A 96 -17.67 2.89 31.72
C ASN A 96 -18.33 1.79 32.53
N LEU A 97 -17.62 1.31 33.57
CA LEU A 97 -18.11 0.22 34.41
C LEU A 97 -19.44 0.56 35.13
N GLN A 98 -19.64 1.83 35.54
CA GLN A 98 -20.87 2.25 36.18
C GLN A 98 -22.05 2.25 35.18
N ALA A 99 -21.84 2.79 33.99
CA ALA A 99 -22.87 2.76 32.94
C ALA A 99 -23.26 1.31 32.55
N ARG A 100 -22.29 0.38 32.58
CA ARG A 100 -22.55 -1.06 32.37
C ARG A 100 -23.36 -1.68 33.51
N ALA A 101 -23.00 -1.37 34.75
CA ALA A 101 -23.73 -1.84 35.94
C ALA A 101 -25.17 -1.31 35.96
N ASP A 102 -25.36 -0.01 35.67
CA ASP A 102 -26.69 0.63 35.60
C ASP A 102 -27.55 0.04 34.49
N ALA A 103 -26.92 -0.44 33.41
CA ALA A 103 -27.61 -1.17 32.33
C ALA A 103 -27.83 -2.67 32.63
N GLY A 104 -27.42 -3.16 33.80
CA GLY A 104 -27.56 -4.57 34.18
C GLY A 104 -26.47 -5.50 33.60
N PHE A 105 -25.39 -4.95 33.05
CA PHE A 105 -24.29 -5.71 32.43
C PHE A 105 -22.97 -5.56 33.21
N ASP A 106 -23.02 -5.87 34.49
CA ASP A 106 -21.88 -5.69 35.41
C ASP A 106 -20.85 -6.84 35.35
N ILE A 107 -21.29 -8.04 34.99
CA ILE A 107 -20.47 -9.23 34.88
C ILE A 107 -20.78 -9.98 33.57
N ARG A 108 -19.75 -10.51 32.90
CA ARG A 108 -19.94 -11.45 31.79
C ARG A 108 -20.27 -12.82 32.35
N HIS A 109 -21.54 -13.11 32.55
CA HIS A 109 -22.07 -14.41 32.99
C HIS A 109 -22.40 -15.25 31.76
N HIS A 110 -21.42 -15.68 30.99
CA HIS A 110 -21.68 -16.59 29.89
C HIS A 110 -21.01 -17.94 30.13
N LYS A 111 -21.58 -18.95 29.55
CA LYS A 111 -20.88 -20.22 29.39
C LYS A 111 -19.76 -20.00 28.38
N TYR A 112 -18.56 -20.53 28.66
CA TYR A 112 -17.41 -20.42 27.78
C TYR A 112 -17.80 -20.64 26.32
N TYR A 113 -17.32 -19.76 25.43
CA TYR A 113 -17.61 -19.69 23.99
C TYR A 113 -19.06 -19.32 23.58
N LYS A 114 -19.95 -18.98 24.49
CA LYS A 114 -21.38 -18.78 24.18
C LYS A 114 -21.94 -17.52 24.85
N PRO A 115 -21.45 -16.32 24.58
CA PRO A 115 -22.07 -15.10 25.09
C PRO A 115 -23.48 -14.90 24.48
N THR A 116 -24.31 -14.16 25.17
CA THR A 116 -25.63 -13.73 24.65
C THR A 116 -25.44 -12.66 23.57
N LEU A 117 -26.51 -12.38 22.82
CA LEU A 117 -26.48 -11.29 21.83
C LEU A 117 -26.29 -9.92 22.49
N GLU A 118 -26.92 -9.71 23.64
CA GLU A 118 -26.75 -8.50 24.44
C GLU A 118 -25.30 -8.32 24.90
N GLU A 119 -24.67 -9.38 25.41
CA GLU A 119 -23.25 -9.34 25.79
C GLU A 119 -22.36 -8.99 24.59
N ILE A 120 -22.63 -9.54 23.42
CA ILE A 120 -21.88 -9.22 22.18
C ILE A 120 -22.03 -7.74 21.84
N ILE A 121 -23.24 -7.17 21.97
CA ILE A 121 -23.52 -5.78 21.57
C ILE A 121 -22.96 -4.79 22.61
N LEU A 122 -23.20 -5.04 23.89
CA LEU A 122 -23.05 -4.04 24.95
C LEU A 122 -21.69 -4.09 25.67
N HIS A 123 -21.01 -5.25 25.71
CA HIS A 123 -19.68 -5.32 26.32
C HIS A 123 -18.60 -4.76 25.37
N PRO A 124 -17.47 -4.24 25.88
CA PRO A 124 -16.33 -3.90 25.04
C PRO A 124 -15.83 -5.09 24.22
N VAL A 125 -15.04 -4.87 23.19
CA VAL A 125 -14.36 -5.97 22.50
C VAL A 125 -13.41 -6.68 23.45
N PRO A 126 -13.44 -8.02 23.54
CA PRO A 126 -12.71 -8.73 24.59
C PRO A 126 -11.18 -8.65 24.43
N PHE A 127 -10.68 -8.37 23.25
CA PHE A 127 -9.25 -8.28 22.98
C PHE A 127 -8.64 -6.90 23.30
N ASP A 128 -9.43 -5.92 23.75
CA ASP A 128 -8.95 -4.67 24.35
C ASP A 128 -8.43 -4.86 25.79
N THR A 129 -8.68 -6.01 26.42
CA THR A 129 -8.19 -6.25 27.77
C THR A 129 -6.67 -6.28 27.83
N THR A 130 -6.14 -5.66 28.86
CA THR A 130 -4.70 -5.68 29.18
C THR A 130 -4.41 -6.33 30.54
N LYS A 131 -5.45 -6.79 31.24
CA LYS A 131 -5.35 -7.32 32.62
C LYS A 131 -5.31 -8.85 32.62
N GLY A 132 -4.64 -9.43 33.59
CA GLY A 132 -4.65 -10.87 33.87
C GLY A 132 -3.64 -11.69 33.08
N GLY A 133 -2.82 -11.08 32.23
CA GLY A 133 -1.82 -11.78 31.43
C GLY A 133 -0.73 -12.45 32.25
N ASN A 134 -0.31 -11.85 33.36
CA ASN A 134 0.83 -12.30 34.19
C ASN A 134 0.64 -13.73 34.77
N GLN A 135 -0.61 -14.17 34.97
CA GLN A 135 -0.87 -15.53 35.46
C GLN A 135 -0.50 -16.64 34.47
N PHE A 136 -0.21 -16.30 33.22
CA PHE A 136 0.12 -17.26 32.16
C PHE A 136 1.62 -17.37 31.87
N GLY A 137 2.48 -16.64 32.62
CA GLY A 137 3.94 -16.72 32.46
C GLY A 137 4.39 -16.42 31.03
N ASP A 138 5.15 -17.33 30.42
CA ASP A 138 5.67 -17.20 29.06
C ASP A 138 4.58 -17.11 27.96
N LEU A 139 3.36 -17.56 28.28
CA LEU A 139 2.20 -17.47 27.39
C LEU A 139 1.44 -16.13 27.51
N ASN A 140 1.92 -15.21 28.35
CA ASN A 140 1.32 -13.90 28.48
C ASN A 140 1.37 -13.15 27.11
N PRO A 141 0.23 -12.88 26.46
CA PRO A 141 0.21 -12.24 25.15
C PRO A 141 0.77 -10.81 25.17
N PHE A 142 0.85 -10.19 26.34
CA PHE A 142 1.29 -8.80 26.51
C PHE A 142 2.78 -8.66 26.87
N SER A 143 3.51 -9.78 26.96
CA SER A 143 4.92 -9.76 27.38
C SER A 143 5.82 -9.12 26.31
N GLY A 144 6.53 -8.08 26.68
CA GLY A 144 7.59 -7.47 25.87
C GLY A 144 7.11 -6.67 24.65
N VAL A 145 5.86 -6.24 24.60
CA VAL A 145 5.24 -5.53 23.46
C VAL A 145 5.12 -4.01 23.67
N GLY A 146 6.10 -3.32 24.12
CA GLY A 146 6.22 -1.86 24.10
C GLY A 146 4.96 -1.02 24.36
N SER A 147 4.92 0.18 23.82
CA SER A 147 3.89 1.20 24.09
C SER A 147 2.52 0.90 23.45
N LEU A 148 2.46 0.07 22.42
CA LEU A 148 1.22 -0.32 21.72
C LEU A 148 0.50 -1.49 22.42
N GLY A 149 1.17 -2.21 23.33
CA GLY A 149 0.55 -3.22 24.20
C GLY A 149 -0.37 -4.19 23.44
N HIS A 150 -1.65 -4.19 23.81
CA HIS A 150 -2.67 -5.09 23.26
C HIS A 150 -2.86 -4.99 21.75
N ARG A 151 -2.63 -3.82 21.13
CA ARG A 151 -2.82 -3.61 19.69
C ARG A 151 -1.87 -4.42 18.81
N VAL A 152 -0.66 -4.68 19.28
CA VAL A 152 0.30 -5.52 18.56
C VAL A 152 0.30 -6.97 19.04
N SER A 153 -0.27 -7.23 20.21
CA SER A 153 -0.25 -8.55 20.83
C SER A 153 -1.49 -9.39 20.56
N THR A 154 -2.53 -8.81 19.95
CA THR A 154 -3.79 -9.53 19.70
C THR A 154 -4.18 -9.51 18.22
N LEU A 155 -4.66 -10.65 17.73
CA LEU A 155 -5.08 -10.79 16.33
C LEU A 155 -6.38 -10.03 16.02
N GLY A 156 -7.16 -9.68 17.04
CA GLY A 156 -8.35 -8.82 16.87
C GLY A 156 -8.01 -7.41 16.40
N HIS A 157 -6.80 -6.90 16.71
CA HIS A 157 -6.37 -5.59 16.24
C HIS A 157 -5.57 -5.63 14.92
N ASP A 158 -5.36 -6.80 14.32
CA ASP A 158 -4.74 -6.86 13.00
C ASP A 158 -5.73 -6.40 11.93
N PRO A 159 -5.38 -5.44 11.06
CA PRO A 159 -6.30 -4.89 10.07
C PRO A 159 -6.89 -5.90 9.06
N ILE A 160 -6.24 -7.05 8.88
CA ILE A 160 -6.72 -8.14 8.01
C ILE A 160 -7.24 -9.31 8.84
N LEU A 161 -6.42 -9.83 9.77
CA LEU A 161 -6.77 -11.00 10.57
C LEU A 161 -7.87 -10.68 11.60
N GLY A 162 -8.02 -9.42 12.01
CA GLY A 162 -9.07 -8.95 12.91
C GLY A 162 -10.48 -9.26 12.39
N TRP A 163 -10.73 -9.18 11.09
CA TRP A 163 -12.02 -9.59 10.52
C TRP A 163 -12.40 -11.03 10.84
N ILE A 164 -11.42 -11.92 10.99
CA ILE A 164 -11.63 -13.33 11.33
C ILE A 164 -11.55 -13.51 12.85
N PHE A 165 -10.39 -13.21 13.44
CA PHE A 165 -10.13 -13.47 14.85
C PHE A 165 -10.85 -12.49 15.78
N GLY A 166 -10.94 -11.21 15.43
CA GLY A 166 -11.68 -10.21 16.19
C GLY A 166 -13.16 -10.55 16.24
N THR A 167 -13.78 -10.82 15.09
CA THR A 167 -15.17 -11.29 15.03
C THR A 167 -15.37 -12.55 15.86
N ALA A 168 -14.49 -13.55 15.73
CA ALA A 168 -14.57 -14.80 16.49
C ALA A 168 -14.38 -14.59 17.99
N ASN A 169 -13.48 -13.73 18.37
CA ASN A 169 -13.23 -13.36 19.76
C ASN A 169 -14.44 -12.66 20.39
N ILE A 170 -15.10 -11.77 19.67
CA ILE A 170 -16.34 -11.11 20.12
C ILE A 170 -17.45 -12.15 20.29
N VAL A 171 -17.67 -13.04 19.32
CA VAL A 171 -18.70 -14.10 19.36
C VAL A 171 -18.48 -15.09 20.52
N THR A 172 -17.25 -15.28 20.94
CA THR A 172 -16.90 -16.29 21.97
C THR A 172 -16.41 -15.69 23.29
N SER A 173 -16.36 -14.37 23.42
CA SER A 173 -15.78 -13.65 24.56
C SER A 173 -14.38 -14.15 24.92
N THR A 174 -13.53 -14.17 23.94
CA THR A 174 -12.13 -14.59 24.04
C THR A 174 -11.19 -13.54 23.49
N LEU A 175 -9.90 -13.71 23.75
CA LEU A 175 -8.80 -12.97 23.13
C LEU A 175 -7.90 -13.99 22.46
N THR A 176 -7.49 -13.76 21.24
CA THR A 176 -6.46 -14.57 20.56
C THR A 176 -5.21 -13.71 20.38
N GLY A 177 -4.10 -14.15 20.96
CA GLY A 177 -2.80 -13.48 20.87
C GLY A 177 -2.11 -13.70 19.52
N TRP A 178 -1.07 -12.92 19.28
CA TRP A 178 -0.21 -13.02 18.09
C TRP A 178 0.36 -14.44 17.86
N ASN A 179 0.61 -15.16 18.94
CA ASN A 179 1.13 -16.54 18.95
C ASN A 179 0.03 -17.61 18.76
N MET A 180 -1.17 -17.21 18.33
CA MET A 180 -2.34 -18.09 18.15
C MET A 180 -2.85 -18.73 19.44
N GLN A 181 -2.42 -18.28 20.62
CA GLN A 181 -2.99 -18.72 21.90
C GLN A 181 -4.25 -17.92 22.21
N SER A 182 -5.30 -18.62 22.61
CA SER A 182 -6.55 -17.96 22.99
C SER A 182 -6.79 -18.05 24.51
N PHE A 183 -7.52 -17.05 25.02
CA PHE A 183 -7.84 -16.92 26.42
C PHE A 183 -9.30 -16.48 26.58
N HIS A 184 -10.00 -17.00 27.58
CA HIS A 184 -11.33 -16.51 27.96
C HIS A 184 -11.18 -15.16 28.66
N VAL A 185 -12.07 -14.23 28.29
CA VAL A 185 -12.13 -12.89 28.89
C VAL A 185 -13.40 -12.81 29.74
N LEU A 186 -13.24 -12.42 30.99
CA LEU A 186 -14.32 -12.13 31.93
C LEU A 186 -14.28 -10.65 32.30
N SER A 187 -15.44 -10.15 32.75
CA SER A 187 -15.58 -8.78 33.25
C SER A 187 -15.96 -8.80 34.73
N LYS A 188 -15.41 -7.86 35.49
CA LYS A 188 -15.79 -7.59 36.88
C LYS A 188 -16.13 -6.12 37.04
N THR A 189 -17.12 -5.82 37.89
CA THR A 189 -17.43 -4.48 38.34
C THR A 189 -16.73 -4.14 39.65
N GLY A 190 -16.79 -2.89 40.09
CA GLY A 190 -16.25 -2.40 41.34
C GLY A 190 -14.80 -1.90 41.24
N VAL A 191 -14.19 -1.64 42.39
CA VAL A 191 -12.83 -1.13 42.49
C VAL A 191 -11.85 -2.13 41.88
N GLY A 192 -11.07 -1.71 40.91
CA GLY A 192 -10.15 -2.58 40.17
C GLY A 192 -10.84 -3.47 39.10
N GLY A 193 -12.10 -3.24 38.84
CA GLY A 193 -12.88 -3.98 37.86
C GLY A 193 -12.42 -3.77 36.40
N GLY A 194 -13.14 -4.33 35.49
CA GLY A 194 -12.94 -4.29 34.05
C GLY A 194 -12.74 -5.69 33.46
N ASP A 195 -12.37 -5.75 32.21
CA ASP A 195 -12.13 -7.00 31.49
C ASP A 195 -10.73 -7.56 31.82
N PHE A 196 -10.63 -8.88 31.99
CA PHE A 196 -9.37 -9.54 32.32
C PHE A 196 -9.31 -10.96 31.73
N LEU A 197 -8.12 -11.43 31.45
CA LEU A 197 -7.87 -12.81 31.04
C LEU A 197 -8.12 -13.76 32.21
N ASN A 198 -8.97 -14.77 32.01
CA ASN A 198 -9.36 -15.69 33.08
C ASN A 198 -8.67 -17.06 32.96
N SER A 199 -8.77 -17.70 31.81
CA SER A 199 -8.23 -19.04 31.57
C SER A 199 -7.86 -19.25 30.11
N LYS A 200 -7.05 -20.27 29.83
CA LYS A 200 -6.73 -20.67 28.46
C LYS A 200 -7.98 -21.12 27.73
N ALA A 201 -8.07 -20.78 26.47
CA ALA A 201 -9.10 -21.23 25.53
C ALA A 201 -8.46 -21.95 24.34
N SER A 202 -9.22 -22.78 23.65
CA SER A 202 -8.78 -23.42 22.43
C SER A 202 -9.12 -22.56 21.23
N THR A 203 -8.13 -22.08 20.48
CA THR A 203 -8.31 -21.28 19.28
C THR A 203 -9.15 -22.00 18.22
N ALA A 204 -8.96 -23.32 18.09
CA ALA A 204 -9.79 -24.13 17.21
C ALA A 204 -11.27 -24.12 17.64
N LYS A 205 -11.55 -24.15 18.96
CA LYS A 205 -12.94 -24.02 19.48
C LYS A 205 -13.50 -22.62 19.24
N VAL A 206 -12.70 -21.57 19.41
CA VAL A 206 -13.10 -20.18 19.13
C VAL A 206 -13.62 -20.07 17.69
N LEU A 207 -12.86 -20.53 16.71
CA LEU A 207 -13.26 -20.51 15.30
C LEU A 207 -14.45 -21.46 15.04
N SER A 208 -14.43 -22.68 15.59
CA SER A 208 -15.49 -23.68 15.40
C SER A 208 -16.84 -23.21 15.97
N TYR A 209 -16.87 -22.57 17.15
CA TYR A 209 -18.12 -22.01 17.71
C TYR A 209 -18.65 -20.85 16.89
N THR A 210 -17.77 -19.98 16.36
CA THR A 210 -18.19 -18.88 15.49
C THR A 210 -18.79 -19.41 14.18
N TYR A 211 -18.13 -20.35 13.54
CA TYR A 211 -18.63 -21.03 12.34
C TYR A 211 -19.94 -21.80 12.62
N GLY A 212 -20.00 -22.53 13.75
CA GLY A 212 -21.19 -23.24 14.18
C GLY A 212 -22.36 -22.30 14.49
N ALA A 213 -22.12 -21.13 15.05
CA ALA A 213 -23.16 -20.11 15.24
C ALA A 213 -23.71 -19.62 13.90
N LEU A 214 -22.86 -19.38 12.93
CA LEU A 214 -23.27 -18.94 11.59
C LEU A 214 -24.12 -19.99 10.85
N ILE A 215 -23.77 -21.27 10.94
CA ILE A 215 -24.38 -22.36 10.13
C ILE A 215 -25.51 -23.06 10.87
N ASN A 216 -25.31 -23.40 12.16
CA ASN A 216 -26.17 -24.33 12.88
C ASN A 216 -27.19 -23.67 13.82
N GLN A 217 -27.03 -22.37 14.18
CA GLN A 217 -27.90 -21.68 15.13
C GLN A 217 -29.00 -20.82 14.47
N GLY A 218 -29.26 -21.02 13.20
CA GLY A 218 -30.32 -20.32 12.47
C GLY A 218 -30.18 -18.79 12.49
N LEU A 219 -31.29 -18.09 12.69
CA LEU A 219 -31.31 -16.62 12.67
C LEU A 219 -30.59 -15.98 13.87
N GLU A 220 -30.64 -16.62 15.04
CA GLU A 220 -29.97 -16.10 16.25
C GLU A 220 -28.44 -16.11 16.07
N GLY A 221 -27.87 -17.23 15.58
CA GLY A 221 -26.46 -17.33 15.32
C GLY A 221 -25.99 -16.32 14.25
N LYS A 222 -26.77 -16.12 13.19
CA LYS A 222 -26.49 -15.11 12.15
C LYS A 222 -26.50 -13.69 12.74
N LYS A 223 -27.45 -13.37 13.65
CA LYS A 223 -27.47 -12.09 14.36
C LYS A 223 -26.22 -11.89 15.22
N LYS A 224 -25.80 -12.91 15.99
CA LYS A 224 -24.59 -12.86 16.82
C LYS A 224 -23.34 -12.58 15.99
N VAL A 225 -23.12 -13.36 14.94
CA VAL A 225 -21.94 -13.20 14.07
C VAL A 225 -21.99 -11.88 13.30
N GLY A 226 -23.16 -11.49 12.77
CA GLY A 226 -23.36 -10.23 12.08
C GLY A 226 -23.10 -9.01 12.97
N SER A 227 -23.63 -9.02 14.21
CA SER A 227 -23.37 -7.95 15.19
C SER A 227 -21.91 -7.89 15.58
N ALA A 228 -21.25 -9.02 15.76
CA ALA A 228 -19.82 -9.08 16.06
C ALA A 228 -18.95 -8.54 14.91
N LEU A 229 -19.32 -8.89 13.68
CA LEU A 229 -18.62 -8.41 12.48
C LEU A 229 -18.75 -6.89 12.31
N ILE A 230 -19.95 -6.33 12.51
CA ILE A 230 -20.16 -4.88 12.46
C ILE A 230 -19.37 -4.19 13.57
N LYS A 231 -19.40 -4.73 14.78
CA LYS A 231 -18.67 -4.20 15.93
C LYS A 231 -17.17 -4.20 15.69
N GLU A 232 -16.64 -5.28 15.14
CA GLU A 232 -15.24 -5.39 14.74
C GLU A 232 -14.88 -4.33 13.70
N GLY A 233 -15.71 -4.15 12.68
CA GLY A 233 -15.48 -3.14 11.65
C GLY A 233 -15.42 -1.71 12.21
N ILE A 234 -16.35 -1.38 13.14
CA ILE A 234 -16.36 -0.08 13.83
C ILE A 234 -15.10 0.08 14.69
N HIS A 235 -14.73 -0.97 15.41
CA HIS A 235 -13.55 -0.96 16.28
C HIS A 235 -12.25 -0.77 15.48
N LEU A 236 -12.02 -1.55 14.43
CA LEU A 236 -10.87 -1.39 13.54
C LEU A 236 -10.83 0.01 12.91
N ALA A 237 -11.98 0.53 12.46
CA ALA A 237 -12.06 1.87 11.88
C ALA A 237 -11.68 2.96 12.90
N SER A 238 -12.16 2.84 14.13
CA SER A 238 -11.82 3.74 15.25
C SER A 238 -10.32 3.69 15.54
N ASP A 239 -9.75 2.51 15.65
CA ASP A 239 -8.35 2.31 15.98
C ASP A 239 -7.41 2.81 14.89
N ILE A 240 -7.72 2.56 13.63
CA ILE A 240 -6.94 3.08 12.49
C ILE A 240 -6.83 4.61 12.55
N HIS A 241 -7.92 5.30 12.91
CA HIS A 241 -7.97 6.77 12.94
C HIS A 241 -7.49 7.38 14.26
N SER A 242 -7.16 6.56 15.26
CA SER A 242 -6.66 7.03 16.53
C SER A 242 -5.19 7.46 16.49
N LYS A 243 -4.74 8.21 17.52
CA LYS A 243 -3.36 8.70 17.65
C LYS A 243 -2.31 7.59 17.64
N LYS A 244 -2.65 6.43 18.25
CA LYS A 244 -1.86 5.20 18.19
C LYS A 244 -2.64 4.24 17.29
N SER A 245 -2.39 4.28 15.99
CA SER A 245 -3.09 3.46 15.02
C SER A 245 -2.75 1.97 15.16
N LEU A 246 -3.41 1.14 14.35
CA LEU A 246 -3.15 -0.28 14.27
C LEU A 246 -1.78 -0.56 13.61
N PRO A 247 -1.14 -1.68 13.94
CA PRO A 247 0.09 -2.10 13.28
C PRO A 247 -0.15 -2.39 11.78
N ILE A 248 0.95 -2.53 11.04
CA ILE A 248 0.90 -3.04 9.67
C ILE A 248 0.31 -4.47 9.70
N PRO A 249 -0.62 -4.80 8.76
CA PRO A 249 -1.27 -6.10 8.73
C PRO A 249 -0.27 -7.26 8.80
N ILE A 250 -0.61 -8.29 9.57
CA ILE A 250 0.13 -9.56 9.68
C ILE A 250 1.50 -9.45 10.36
N ILE A 251 2.16 -8.29 10.39
CA ILE A 251 3.53 -8.14 10.97
C ILE A 251 3.57 -8.60 12.43
N SER A 252 2.53 -8.32 13.21
CA SER A 252 2.47 -8.74 14.63
C SER A 252 2.53 -10.25 14.81
N THR A 253 2.09 -11.05 13.84
CA THR A 253 2.15 -12.52 13.89
C THR A 253 3.57 -13.06 13.74
N PHE A 254 4.45 -12.32 13.10
CA PHE A 254 5.86 -12.68 12.96
C PHE A 254 6.69 -12.16 14.13
N ASP A 255 6.57 -10.87 14.42
CA ASP A 255 7.29 -10.21 15.52
C ASP A 255 6.50 -8.98 16.04
N PRO A 256 5.81 -9.10 17.21
CA PRO A 256 5.07 -8.00 17.78
C PRO A 256 5.95 -6.85 18.27
N LYS A 257 7.24 -7.10 18.59
CA LYS A 257 8.19 -6.03 18.95
C LYS A 257 8.57 -5.21 17.73
N LEU A 258 8.81 -5.87 16.60
CA LEU A 258 9.03 -5.20 15.32
C LEU A 258 7.80 -4.38 14.93
N ALA A 259 6.59 -4.94 15.03
CA ALA A 259 5.35 -4.23 14.74
C ALA A 259 5.18 -2.98 15.62
N SER A 260 5.46 -3.10 16.92
CA SER A 260 5.44 -1.96 17.86
C SER A 260 6.47 -0.89 17.47
N SER A 261 7.71 -1.30 17.18
CA SER A 261 8.78 -0.38 16.80
C SER A 261 8.45 0.36 15.50
N LEU A 262 7.96 -0.34 14.49
CA LEU A 262 7.55 0.29 13.23
C LEU A 262 6.44 1.33 13.44
N ALA A 263 5.45 1.02 14.26
CA ALA A 263 4.37 1.95 14.57
C ALA A 263 4.84 3.17 15.40
N ASP A 264 5.78 2.98 16.33
CA ASP A 264 6.40 4.09 17.08
C ASP A 264 7.19 5.05 16.14
N TYR A 265 7.76 4.54 15.05
CA TYR A 265 8.38 5.33 14.00
C TYR A 265 7.38 5.89 12.96
N GLY A 266 6.08 5.70 13.17
CA GLY A 266 5.03 6.20 12.29
C GLY A 266 4.69 5.29 11.11
N LEU A 267 5.21 4.05 11.09
CA LEU A 267 4.82 3.04 10.11
C LEU A 267 3.66 2.21 10.66
N ASP A 268 2.49 2.82 10.71
CA ASP A 268 1.22 2.25 11.16
C ASP A 268 0.17 2.23 10.02
N MET A 269 -0.97 1.58 10.25
CA MET A 269 -2.02 1.41 9.24
C MET A 269 -2.59 2.73 8.73
N SER A 270 -2.77 3.74 9.59
CA SER A 270 -3.27 5.06 9.19
C SER A 270 -2.32 5.79 8.24
N ASN A 271 -1.02 5.71 8.52
CA ASN A 271 -0.01 6.31 7.65
C ASN A 271 0.12 5.55 6.33
N ILE A 272 -0.02 4.21 6.33
CA ILE A 272 -0.11 3.41 5.11
C ILE A 272 -1.30 3.84 4.25
N LEU A 273 -2.47 4.07 4.84
CA LEU A 273 -3.64 4.58 4.11
C LEU A 273 -3.38 5.98 3.53
N THR A 274 -2.69 6.85 4.29
CA THR A 274 -2.28 8.17 3.80
C THR A 274 -1.28 8.05 2.65
N VAL A 275 -0.28 7.19 2.79
CA VAL A 275 0.68 6.87 1.71
C VAL A 275 -0.03 6.29 0.49
N GLY A 276 -1.00 5.40 0.69
CA GLY A 276 -1.84 4.86 -0.38
C GLY A 276 -2.63 5.94 -1.11
N LYS A 277 -3.20 6.90 -0.38
CA LYS A 277 -3.89 8.07 -0.97
C LYS A 277 -2.91 8.95 -1.77
N GLN A 278 -1.72 9.23 -1.23
CA GLN A 278 -0.68 9.99 -1.93
C GLN A 278 -0.28 9.28 -3.24
N ALA A 279 -0.04 7.97 -3.20
CA ALA A 279 0.30 7.17 -4.37
C ALA A 279 -0.84 7.15 -5.41
N THR A 280 -2.08 6.96 -4.98
CA THR A 280 -3.25 6.94 -5.87
C THR A 280 -3.41 8.26 -6.62
N LEU A 281 -3.29 9.38 -5.92
CA LEU A 281 -3.38 10.71 -6.55
C LEU A 281 -2.20 10.96 -7.50
N ALA A 282 -0.98 10.49 -7.16
CA ALA A 282 0.17 10.59 -8.07
C ALA A 282 -0.05 9.78 -9.35
N ILE A 283 -0.58 8.57 -9.24
CA ILE A 283 -0.93 7.71 -10.38
C ILE A 283 -2.03 8.35 -11.23
N ALA A 284 -3.08 8.90 -10.62
CA ALA A 284 -4.16 9.58 -11.33
C ALA A 284 -3.64 10.77 -12.17
N ILE A 285 -2.77 11.60 -11.59
CA ILE A 285 -2.13 12.71 -12.32
C ILE A 285 -1.26 12.18 -13.46
N ASN A 286 -0.45 11.15 -13.23
CA ASN A 286 0.37 10.53 -14.27
C ASN A 286 -0.47 10.00 -15.43
N THR A 287 -1.61 9.36 -15.12
CA THR A 287 -2.55 8.85 -16.12
C THR A 287 -3.18 9.98 -16.92
N LEU A 288 -3.63 11.04 -16.25
CA LEU A 288 -4.18 12.23 -16.91
C LEU A 288 -3.17 12.88 -17.86
N VAL A 289 -1.94 13.08 -17.39
CA VAL A 289 -0.86 13.64 -18.21
C VAL A 289 -0.54 12.74 -19.41
N ALA A 290 -0.47 11.41 -19.19
CA ALA A 290 -0.24 10.46 -20.28
C ALA A 290 -1.34 10.52 -21.34
N MET A 291 -2.60 10.57 -20.92
CA MET A 291 -3.75 10.67 -21.83
C MET A 291 -3.72 11.97 -22.65
N ILE A 292 -3.60 13.11 -21.98
CA ILE A 292 -3.60 14.41 -22.66
C ILE A 292 -2.39 14.52 -23.59
N HIS A 293 -1.19 14.13 -23.15
CA HIS A 293 0.00 14.14 -23.97
C HIS A 293 -0.17 13.20 -25.18
N GLY A 294 -0.67 11.98 -24.96
CA GLY A 294 -0.94 11.00 -26.00
C GLY A 294 -1.93 11.51 -27.07
N MET A 295 -2.99 12.21 -26.65
CA MET A 295 -3.98 12.81 -27.58
C MET A 295 -3.38 13.90 -28.48
N THR A 296 -2.24 14.44 -28.14
CA THR A 296 -1.56 15.47 -28.94
C THR A 296 -0.48 14.91 -29.87
N SER A 297 -0.34 13.58 -29.94
CA SER A 297 0.54 12.88 -30.88
C SER A 297 0.07 13.03 -32.32
N ASN A 298 1.03 13.24 -33.24
CA ASN A 298 0.81 13.25 -34.67
C ASN A 298 1.95 12.45 -35.33
N GLU A 299 1.62 11.33 -35.97
CA GLU A 299 2.61 10.40 -36.56
C GLU A 299 3.48 11.07 -37.63
N ASP A 300 2.93 11.98 -38.44
CA ASP A 300 3.69 12.68 -39.47
C ASP A 300 4.78 13.61 -38.92
N ARG A 301 4.55 14.15 -37.73
CA ARG A 301 5.48 15.08 -37.07
C ARG A 301 6.34 14.44 -35.99
N ASP A 302 5.75 13.52 -35.24
CA ASP A 302 6.29 13.01 -33.99
C ASP A 302 6.92 11.60 -34.15
N GLY A 303 6.89 11.01 -35.35
CA GLY A 303 7.36 9.66 -35.59
C GLY A 303 6.41 8.58 -35.10
N SER A 304 6.91 7.36 -34.98
CA SER A 304 6.07 6.24 -34.59
C SER A 304 5.46 6.43 -33.20
N LYS A 305 4.27 5.88 -33.00
CA LYS A 305 3.55 5.92 -31.72
C LYS A 305 4.37 5.39 -30.54
N LYS A 306 5.22 4.37 -30.77
CA LYS A 306 6.11 3.83 -29.74
C LYS A 306 7.18 4.85 -29.30
N LEU A 307 7.79 5.58 -30.24
CA LEU A 307 8.78 6.62 -29.94
C LEU A 307 8.14 7.80 -29.22
N TYR A 308 6.92 8.16 -29.61
CA TYR A 308 6.15 9.19 -28.90
C TYR A 308 5.82 8.76 -27.45
N GLU A 309 5.47 7.48 -27.24
CA GLU A 309 5.25 6.93 -25.88
C GLU A 309 6.52 7.01 -25.03
N VAL A 310 7.70 6.82 -25.59
CA VAL A 310 8.97 7.01 -24.88
C VAL A 310 9.08 8.47 -24.36
N ARG A 311 8.76 9.47 -25.20
CA ARG A 311 8.75 10.88 -24.78
C ARG A 311 7.72 11.14 -23.68
N THR A 312 6.51 10.58 -23.81
CA THR A 312 5.46 10.68 -22.80
C THR A 312 5.93 10.13 -21.45
N ARG A 313 6.59 8.98 -21.45
CA ARG A 313 7.14 8.36 -20.23
C ARG A 313 8.27 9.19 -19.64
N LYS A 314 9.16 9.74 -20.46
CA LYS A 314 10.21 10.68 -20.01
C LYS A 314 9.58 11.91 -19.31
N VAL A 315 8.52 12.52 -19.89
CA VAL A 315 7.80 13.66 -19.28
C VAL A 315 7.25 13.30 -17.91
N ILE A 316 6.55 12.17 -17.79
CA ILE A 316 5.95 11.73 -16.53
C ILE A 316 7.03 11.40 -15.49
N THR A 317 8.04 10.63 -15.86
CA THR A 317 9.11 10.24 -14.93
C THR A 317 9.88 11.45 -14.42
N TYR A 318 10.26 12.37 -15.30
CA TYR A 318 10.98 13.58 -14.89
C TYR A 318 10.12 14.51 -14.01
N SER A 319 8.82 14.65 -14.31
CA SER A 319 7.92 15.44 -13.47
C SER A 319 7.81 14.87 -12.05
N ASN A 320 7.70 13.54 -11.92
CA ASN A 320 7.67 12.89 -10.62
C ASN A 320 9.01 13.06 -9.87
N VAL A 321 10.15 12.91 -10.56
CA VAL A 321 11.47 13.08 -9.96
C VAL A 321 11.67 14.52 -9.45
N ILE A 322 11.35 15.52 -10.26
CA ILE A 322 11.48 16.93 -9.88
C ILE A 322 10.59 17.25 -8.68
N ALA A 323 9.32 16.85 -8.73
CA ALA A 323 8.38 17.09 -7.64
C ALA A 323 8.80 16.37 -6.36
N SER A 324 9.18 15.09 -6.43
CA SER A 324 9.65 14.32 -5.28
C SER A 324 10.94 14.89 -4.67
N ALA A 325 11.90 15.29 -5.51
CA ALA A 325 13.11 15.94 -5.03
C ALA A 325 12.82 17.26 -4.32
N SER A 326 11.90 18.09 -4.87
CA SER A 326 11.50 19.34 -4.24
C SER A 326 10.86 19.13 -2.87
N ASN A 327 10.04 18.08 -2.73
CA ASN A 327 9.39 17.73 -1.46
C ASN A 327 10.44 17.28 -0.42
N VAL A 328 11.34 16.38 -0.78
CA VAL A 328 12.42 15.92 0.12
C VAL A 328 13.29 17.10 0.58
N ILE A 329 13.66 17.99 -0.33
CA ILE A 329 14.44 19.19 0.00
C ILE A 329 13.68 20.10 0.97
N ALA A 330 12.41 20.39 0.70
CA ALA A 330 11.58 21.23 1.58
C ALA A 330 11.43 20.64 2.99
N VAL A 331 11.20 19.30 3.09
CA VAL A 331 11.12 18.58 4.36
C VAL A 331 12.47 18.62 5.09
N ALA A 332 13.58 18.40 4.39
CA ALA A 332 14.93 18.45 4.97
C ALA A 332 15.28 19.83 5.51
N ILE A 333 14.96 20.89 4.78
CA ILE A 333 15.17 22.27 5.23
C ILE A 333 14.35 22.55 6.50
N GLY A 334 13.06 22.20 6.50
CA GLY A 334 12.19 22.40 7.66
C GLY A 334 12.65 21.62 8.89
N ALA A 335 13.08 20.38 8.73
CA ALA A 335 13.62 19.56 9.80
C ALA A 335 14.96 20.13 10.33
N THR A 336 15.85 20.62 9.46
CA THR A 336 17.13 21.24 9.84
C THR A 336 16.91 22.51 10.64
N ILE A 337 15.97 23.37 10.23
CA ILE A 337 15.60 24.59 10.98
C ILE A 337 15.04 24.19 12.35
N GLY A 338 14.18 23.17 12.40
CA GLY A 338 13.64 22.63 13.66
C GLY A 338 14.75 22.14 14.59
N CYS A 339 15.73 21.41 14.07
CA CYS A 339 16.90 20.94 14.85
C CYS A 339 17.73 22.13 15.35
N SER A 340 18.04 23.10 14.51
CA SER A 340 18.87 24.25 14.87
C SER A 340 18.20 25.16 15.92
N SER A 341 16.87 25.23 15.92
CA SER A 341 16.06 25.98 16.87
C SER A 341 15.59 25.17 18.10
N ASN A 342 16.02 23.90 18.20
CA ASN A 342 15.54 22.94 19.20
C ASN A 342 14.00 22.84 19.29
N ASN A 343 13.33 22.98 18.13
CA ASN A 343 11.87 22.97 18.04
C ASN A 343 11.38 21.62 17.49
N GLN A 344 11.03 20.71 18.42
CA GLN A 344 10.54 19.36 18.09
C GLN A 344 9.25 19.36 17.28
N ASP A 345 8.35 20.35 17.50
CA ASP A 345 7.10 20.47 16.75
C ASP A 345 7.35 20.82 15.28
N LEU A 346 8.34 21.67 15.04
CA LEU A 346 8.72 22.03 13.67
C LEU A 346 9.34 20.86 12.92
N ILE A 347 10.17 20.06 13.58
CA ILE A 347 10.70 18.81 13.02
C ILE A 347 9.56 17.86 12.65
N LYS A 348 8.66 17.60 13.60
CA LYS A 348 7.50 16.73 13.39
C LYS A 348 6.61 17.21 12.23
N LYS A 349 6.23 18.48 12.21
CA LYS A 349 5.41 19.07 11.14
C LYS A 349 6.08 19.02 9.78
N SER A 350 7.42 19.15 9.72
CA SER A 350 8.16 19.04 8.47
C SER A 350 8.15 17.59 7.96
N LEU A 351 8.40 16.61 8.83
CA LEU A 351 8.35 15.18 8.47
C LEU A 351 6.95 14.73 8.04
N GLN A 352 5.90 15.28 8.62
CA GLN A 352 4.51 14.99 8.25
C GLN A 352 4.15 15.43 6.81
N LYS A 353 4.94 16.33 6.22
CA LYS A 353 4.76 16.79 4.82
C LYS A 353 5.48 15.91 3.80
N LEU A 354 6.17 14.84 4.23
CA LEU A 354 6.87 13.95 3.33
C LEU A 354 5.87 13.14 2.47
N ASP A 355 6.02 13.26 1.16
CA ASP A 355 5.19 12.54 0.17
C ASP A 355 5.74 11.12 -0.10
N ILE A 356 5.61 10.23 0.87
CA ILE A 356 6.12 8.86 0.77
C ILE A 356 5.45 8.12 -0.38
N GLY A 357 4.14 8.29 -0.57
CA GLY A 357 3.39 7.65 -1.67
C GLY A 357 3.86 8.11 -3.04
N GLY A 358 4.10 9.40 -3.22
CA GLY A 358 4.67 9.94 -4.45
C GLY A 358 6.11 9.47 -4.71
N LEU A 359 6.94 9.37 -3.66
CA LEU A 359 8.29 8.80 -3.77
C LEU A 359 8.27 7.34 -4.24
N LEU A 360 7.37 6.52 -3.71
CA LEU A 360 7.20 5.12 -4.16
C LEU A 360 6.77 5.04 -5.62
N VAL A 361 5.82 5.89 -6.04
CA VAL A 361 5.39 5.98 -7.45
C VAL A 361 6.54 6.44 -8.33
N THR A 362 7.33 7.40 -7.90
CA THR A 362 8.52 7.88 -8.63
C THR A 362 9.54 6.77 -8.82
N LEU A 363 9.86 6.02 -7.77
CA LEU A 363 10.79 4.89 -7.84
C LEU A 363 10.27 3.79 -8.78
N PHE A 364 8.99 3.44 -8.66
CA PHE A 364 8.35 2.47 -9.56
C PHE A 364 8.42 2.93 -11.02
N ARG A 365 8.16 4.22 -11.29
CA ARG A 365 8.25 4.80 -12.63
C ARG A 365 9.67 4.76 -13.18
N LEU A 366 10.67 5.16 -12.39
CA LEU A 366 12.07 5.09 -12.82
C LEU A 366 12.46 3.69 -13.31
N ILE A 367 12.06 2.65 -12.57
CA ILE A 367 12.38 1.27 -12.93
C ILE A 367 11.55 0.80 -14.15
N SER A 368 10.25 1.03 -14.12
CA SER A 368 9.32 0.55 -15.14
C SER A 368 9.55 1.25 -16.49
N ASP A 369 9.69 2.57 -16.46
CA ASP A 369 9.87 3.36 -17.68
C ASP A 369 11.27 3.17 -18.27
N ALA A 370 12.32 2.99 -17.45
CA ALA A 370 13.65 2.62 -17.94
C ALA A 370 13.64 1.26 -18.66
N LYS A 371 12.93 0.26 -18.11
CA LYS A 371 12.77 -1.05 -18.77
C LYS A 371 12.03 -0.93 -20.10
N PHE A 372 10.96 -0.15 -20.13
CA PHE A 372 10.19 0.09 -21.35
C PHE A 372 11.04 0.80 -22.42
N ILE A 373 11.72 1.89 -22.05
CA ILE A 373 12.57 2.67 -22.98
C ILE A 373 13.67 1.77 -23.57
N ARG A 374 14.32 0.96 -22.72
CA ARG A 374 15.34 0.02 -23.18
C ARG A 374 14.77 -0.98 -24.17
N LYS A 375 13.61 -1.56 -23.89
CA LYS A 375 12.96 -2.50 -24.80
C LYS A 375 12.63 -1.86 -26.15
N VAL A 376 12.05 -0.65 -26.15
CA VAL A 376 11.74 0.08 -27.40
C VAL A 376 13.02 0.44 -28.16
N LYS A 377 14.09 0.81 -27.46
CA LYS A 377 15.41 1.06 -28.07
C LYS A 377 15.95 -0.20 -28.73
N GLU A 378 15.94 -1.34 -28.04
CA GLU A 378 16.38 -2.64 -28.58
C GLU A 378 15.55 -3.01 -29.83
N GLU A 379 14.22 -2.90 -29.78
CA GLU A 379 13.33 -3.16 -30.93
C GLU A 379 13.63 -2.23 -32.12
N PHE A 380 13.89 -0.95 -31.84
CA PHE A 380 14.21 0.06 -32.86
C PHE A 380 15.57 -0.23 -33.53
N VAL A 381 16.60 -0.48 -32.71
CA VAL A 381 17.95 -0.73 -33.20
C VAL A 381 18.01 -2.03 -34.04
N LEU A 382 17.46 -3.13 -33.48
CA LEU A 382 17.46 -4.42 -34.16
C LEU A 382 16.62 -4.36 -35.45
N GLY A 383 15.41 -3.78 -35.36
CA GLY A 383 14.53 -3.71 -36.52
C GLY A 383 15.11 -2.87 -37.67
N ASN A 384 15.80 -1.77 -37.43
CA ASN A 384 16.46 -0.98 -38.46
C ASN A 384 17.72 -1.67 -38.97
N PHE A 385 18.48 -2.35 -38.12
CA PHE A 385 19.64 -3.13 -38.51
C PHE A 385 19.25 -4.32 -39.42
N ASP A 386 18.18 -5.05 -39.05
CA ASP A 386 17.64 -6.15 -39.82
C ASP A 386 17.19 -5.69 -41.22
N LYS A 387 16.53 -4.52 -41.32
CA LYS A 387 16.15 -3.93 -42.65
C LYS A 387 17.38 -3.66 -43.49
N MET A 388 18.47 -3.12 -42.92
CA MET A 388 19.72 -2.91 -43.66
C MET A 388 20.34 -4.23 -44.14
N ILE A 389 20.24 -5.30 -43.32
CA ILE A 389 20.68 -6.63 -43.75
C ILE A 389 19.81 -7.18 -44.87
N MET A 390 18.48 -6.97 -44.80
CA MET A 390 17.54 -7.46 -45.83
C MET A 390 17.49 -6.59 -47.08
N GLY A 391 18.13 -5.41 -47.09
CA GLY A 391 18.12 -4.50 -48.23
C GLY A 391 16.83 -3.70 -48.42
N GLU A 392 16.09 -3.49 -47.30
CA GLU A 392 14.82 -2.73 -47.23
C GLU A 392 15.06 -1.25 -46.91
#